data_0bef5c2e1ddd1b5d232264c5c5f7e51e
#
_entry.id   0bef5c2e1ddd1b5d232264c5c5f7e51e
#
_cell.length_a   1.000
_cell.length_b   1.000
_cell.length_c   1.000
_cell.angle_alpha   90.00
_cell.angle_beta   90.00
_cell.angle_gamma   90.00
#
_symmetry.space_group_name_H-M   'P 1'
#
loop_
_entity.id
_entity.type
_entity.pdbx_description
1 polymer ?
#
loop_
_entity_poly.entity_id
_entity_poly.type
_entity_poly.pdbx_seq_one_letter_code
_entity_poly.pdbx_strand_id
1 'polypeptide(L)'
;AMPEEVEDEIIDLLGCKREDIIRASGKTGMGVEDILQAVVERIPAPVGDENAPLQALIFDSVFNSFRGIIAYFKVVNGVIRKGDKVKFFNTGKEYDADEVGVLKMDMVPRKELRTGDVGYIISGIKTSKEVKVGDTITHISRPCDKAIDGFEEVKPMVFAGVYPIEAEDYENLRASLEKLQLNDASLTFQPESSLALGFGFRCGFLG
;
A
#
# COMPACT_ATOMS: atom_id res chain seq x y z
N ALA A 1 -22.49 25.89 -1.84
CA ALA A 1 -21.03 26.01 -1.88
C ALA A 1 -20.69 27.45 -2.24
N MET A 2 -19.66 28.02 -1.63
CA MET A 2 -19.13 29.37 -1.89
C MET A 2 -17.78 29.17 -2.58
N PRO A 3 -17.76 28.98 -3.91
CA PRO A 3 -16.57 28.56 -4.63
C PRO A 3 -15.42 29.59 -4.55
N GLU A 4 -15.74 30.87 -4.52
CA GLU A 4 -14.72 31.91 -4.48
C GLU A 4 -14.00 31.96 -3.13
N GLU A 5 -14.72 31.83 -2.03
CA GLU A 5 -14.14 31.78 -0.68
C GLU A 5 -13.27 30.53 -0.50
N VAL A 6 -13.71 29.38 -1.01
CA VAL A 6 -12.92 28.13 -0.96
C VAL A 6 -11.66 28.23 -1.83
N GLU A 7 -11.73 28.90 -2.98
CA GLU A 7 -10.54 29.16 -3.80
C GLU A 7 -9.53 30.05 -3.07
N ASP A 8 -9.99 31.08 -2.38
CA ASP A 8 -9.12 31.95 -1.59
C ASP A 8 -8.44 31.16 -0.45
N GLU A 9 -9.17 30.29 0.25
CA GLU A 9 -8.59 29.41 1.27
C GLU A 9 -7.55 28.43 0.68
N ILE A 10 -7.80 27.88 -0.51
CA ILE A 10 -6.83 27.00 -1.21
C ILE A 10 -5.57 27.76 -1.60
N ILE A 11 -5.73 28.99 -2.11
CA ILE A 11 -4.61 29.85 -2.48
C ILE A 11 -3.76 30.18 -1.26
N ASP A 12 -4.41 30.55 -0.16
CA ASP A 12 -3.71 30.86 1.09
C ASP A 12 -2.97 29.65 1.66
N LEU A 13 -3.56 28.45 1.56
CA LEU A 13 -2.96 27.22 2.08
C LEU A 13 -1.81 26.70 1.23
N LEU A 14 -1.97 26.68 -0.11
CA LEU A 14 -1.04 26.03 -1.04
C LEU A 14 -0.10 27.01 -1.77
N GLY A 15 -0.39 28.31 -1.76
CA GLY A 15 0.37 29.31 -2.50
C GLY A 15 0.23 29.17 -4.03
N CYS A 16 -0.81 28.48 -4.52
CA CYS A 16 -1.07 28.28 -5.93
C CYS A 16 -1.77 29.48 -6.55
N LYS A 17 -1.81 29.55 -7.88
CA LYS A 17 -2.57 30.57 -8.58
C LYS A 17 -4.03 30.14 -8.73
N ARG A 18 -4.97 31.09 -8.77
CA ARG A 18 -6.40 30.82 -9.00
C ARG A 18 -6.65 30.04 -10.29
N GLU A 19 -5.89 30.32 -11.36
CA GLU A 19 -5.96 29.64 -12.65
C GLU A 19 -5.58 28.14 -12.61
N ASP A 20 -4.90 27.70 -11.55
CA ASP A 20 -4.53 26.29 -11.35
C ASP A 20 -5.65 25.48 -10.71
N ILE A 21 -6.66 26.16 -10.15
CA ILE A 21 -7.78 25.53 -9.45
C ILE A 21 -8.88 25.19 -10.45
N ILE A 22 -9.25 23.91 -10.52
CA ILE A 22 -10.32 23.43 -11.41
C ILE A 22 -11.58 23.23 -10.59
N ARG A 23 -12.65 23.96 -10.91
CA ARG A 23 -13.96 23.77 -10.29
C ARG A 23 -14.62 22.51 -10.85
N ALA A 24 -15.02 21.59 -9.98
CA ALA A 24 -15.62 20.34 -10.40
C ALA A 24 -16.77 19.91 -9.48
N SER A 25 -17.65 19.06 -10.00
CA SER A 25 -18.75 18.47 -9.26
C SER A 25 -18.89 16.99 -9.58
N GLY A 26 -18.61 16.12 -8.64
CA GLY A 26 -18.83 14.68 -8.79
C GLY A 26 -20.31 14.30 -8.99
N LYS A 27 -21.26 15.14 -8.53
CA LYS A 27 -22.70 14.90 -8.71
C LYS A 27 -23.17 15.18 -10.13
N THR A 28 -22.66 16.24 -10.78
CA THR A 28 -23.13 16.69 -12.09
C THR A 28 -22.18 16.34 -13.23
N GLY A 29 -20.93 15.94 -12.94
CA GLY A 29 -19.89 15.72 -13.91
C GLY A 29 -19.21 17.00 -14.42
N MET A 30 -19.63 18.18 -13.97
CA MET A 30 -19.03 19.45 -14.35
C MET A 30 -17.55 19.48 -13.98
N GLY A 31 -16.65 19.88 -14.91
CA GLY A 31 -15.21 20.02 -14.69
C GLY A 31 -14.43 18.71 -14.59
N VAL A 32 -15.08 17.56 -14.71
CA VAL A 32 -14.39 16.24 -14.62
C VAL A 32 -13.44 16.04 -15.81
N GLU A 33 -13.87 16.41 -17.02
CA GLU A 33 -13.03 16.32 -18.21
C GLU A 33 -11.82 17.25 -18.10
N ASP A 34 -11.99 18.45 -17.56
CA ASP A 34 -10.88 19.39 -17.32
C ASP A 34 -9.86 18.84 -16.33
N ILE A 35 -10.32 18.14 -15.28
CA ILE A 35 -9.41 17.44 -14.34
C ILE A 35 -8.63 16.35 -15.06
N LEU A 36 -9.30 15.50 -15.86
CA LEU A 36 -8.64 14.43 -16.60
C LEU A 36 -7.63 14.97 -17.60
N GLN A 37 -7.98 16.07 -18.30
CA GLN A 37 -7.07 16.75 -19.21
C GLN A 37 -5.85 17.32 -18.46
N ALA A 38 -6.07 17.97 -17.32
CA ALA A 38 -4.99 18.51 -16.51
C ALA A 38 -4.06 17.41 -15.97
N VAL A 39 -4.60 16.24 -15.62
CA VAL A 39 -3.78 15.06 -15.23
C VAL A 39 -2.86 14.65 -16.37
N VAL A 40 -3.37 14.56 -17.59
CA VAL A 40 -2.56 14.16 -18.77
C VAL A 40 -1.49 15.19 -19.10
N GLU A 41 -1.81 16.47 -18.97
CA GLU A 41 -0.92 17.57 -19.36
C GLU A 41 0.11 17.93 -18.28
N ARG A 42 -0.26 17.87 -17.02
CA ARG A 42 0.55 18.41 -15.91
C ARG A 42 1.30 17.35 -15.10
N ILE A 43 0.83 16.09 -15.09
CA ILE A 43 1.51 15.03 -14.35
C ILE A 43 2.52 14.35 -15.28
N PRO A 44 3.82 14.38 -14.94
CA PRO A 44 4.85 13.74 -15.77
C PRO A 44 4.66 12.22 -15.81
N ALA A 45 4.97 11.62 -16.96
CA ALA A 45 5.00 10.17 -17.09
C ALA A 45 6.02 9.54 -16.11
N PRO A 46 5.79 8.30 -15.67
CA PRO A 46 6.74 7.58 -14.82
C PRO A 46 8.14 7.52 -15.45
N VAL A 47 9.15 7.78 -14.66
CA VAL A 47 10.57 7.72 -15.09
C VAL A 47 11.16 6.42 -14.56
N GLY A 48 11.90 5.68 -15.40
CA GLY A 48 12.61 4.46 -15.00
C GLY A 48 13.14 3.72 -16.24
N ASP A 49 13.89 2.64 -15.99
CA ASP A 49 14.52 1.83 -17.04
C ASP A 49 13.99 0.38 -16.99
N GLU A 50 13.30 -0.04 -18.07
CA GLU A 50 12.80 -1.42 -18.20
C GLU A 50 13.92 -2.46 -18.29
N ASN A 51 15.14 -2.06 -18.70
CA ASN A 51 16.28 -2.96 -18.81
C ASN A 51 17.11 -3.05 -17.52
N ALA A 52 16.83 -2.22 -16.54
CA ALA A 52 17.48 -2.29 -15.23
C ALA A 52 17.01 -3.53 -14.41
N PRO A 53 17.73 -3.90 -13.34
CA PRO A 53 17.22 -4.86 -12.37
C PRO A 53 15.87 -4.44 -11.83
N LEU A 54 14.99 -5.43 -11.58
CA LEU A 54 13.67 -5.16 -11.03
C LEU A 54 13.76 -4.43 -9.69
N GLN A 55 13.07 -3.31 -9.61
CA GLN A 55 12.77 -2.59 -8.38
C GLN A 55 11.29 -2.24 -8.36
N ALA A 56 10.51 -2.90 -7.52
CA ALA A 56 9.10 -2.59 -7.34
C ALA A 56 8.81 -2.34 -5.87
N LEU A 57 8.15 -1.21 -5.58
CA LEU A 57 7.83 -0.75 -4.24
C LEU A 57 6.48 -1.29 -3.81
N ILE A 58 6.43 -2.01 -2.70
CA ILE A 58 5.18 -2.42 -2.05
C ILE A 58 4.62 -1.22 -1.30
N PHE A 59 3.42 -0.78 -1.65
CA PHE A 59 2.76 0.34 -0.99
C PHE A 59 1.52 -0.05 -0.18
N ASP A 60 1.00 -1.27 -0.38
CA ASP A 60 -0.15 -1.79 0.36
C ASP A 60 -0.21 -3.32 0.26
N SER A 61 -1.00 -3.95 1.13
CA SER A 61 -1.28 -5.38 1.05
C SER A 61 -2.63 -5.71 1.68
N VAL A 62 -3.29 -6.76 1.17
CA VAL A 62 -4.54 -7.26 1.74
C VAL A 62 -4.47 -8.77 1.96
N PHE A 63 -5.13 -9.24 2.99
CA PHE A 63 -5.28 -10.66 3.24
C PHE A 63 -6.51 -11.22 2.53
N ASN A 64 -6.30 -12.27 1.74
CA ASN A 64 -7.36 -13.04 1.11
C ASN A 64 -7.31 -14.47 1.65
N SER A 65 -8.42 -14.99 2.18
CA SER A 65 -8.49 -16.32 2.80
C SER A 65 -8.14 -17.47 1.86
N PHE A 66 -8.30 -17.30 0.55
CA PHE A 66 -8.04 -18.32 -0.45
C PHE A 66 -6.69 -18.18 -1.14
N ARG A 67 -6.22 -16.95 -1.34
CA ARG A 67 -5.01 -16.62 -2.10
C ARG A 67 -3.81 -16.25 -1.22
N GLY A 68 -4.01 -16.11 0.09
CA GLY A 68 -3.00 -15.57 1.00
C GLY A 68 -2.90 -14.06 0.91
N ILE A 69 -1.70 -13.52 1.11
CA ILE A 69 -1.46 -12.09 1.03
C ILE A 69 -1.28 -11.67 -0.41
N ILE A 70 -2.01 -10.64 -0.80
CA ILE A 70 -1.90 -9.96 -2.09
C ILE A 70 -1.17 -8.65 -1.81
N ALA A 71 0.04 -8.50 -2.33
CA ALA A 71 0.80 -7.27 -2.20
C ALA A 71 0.57 -6.37 -3.40
N TYR A 72 0.27 -5.10 -3.15
CA TYR A 72 0.15 -4.07 -4.18
C TYR A 72 1.47 -3.32 -4.31
N PHE A 73 1.92 -3.14 -5.54
CA PHE A 73 3.22 -2.55 -5.80
C PHE A 73 3.23 -1.65 -7.04
N LYS A 74 4.21 -0.77 -7.10
CA LYS A 74 4.57 0.02 -8.28
C LYS A 74 5.92 -0.41 -8.80
N VAL A 75 6.02 -0.72 -10.08
CA VAL A 75 7.30 -1.00 -10.75
C VAL A 75 8.02 0.32 -11.01
N VAL A 76 9.17 0.51 -10.38
CA VAL A 76 10.02 1.69 -10.57
C VAL A 76 11.03 1.44 -11.68
N ASN A 77 11.68 0.27 -11.68
CA ASN A 77 12.60 -0.16 -12.73
C ASN A 77 12.37 -1.64 -13.07
N GLY A 78 12.75 -2.02 -14.26
CA GLY A 78 12.68 -3.41 -14.73
C GLY A 78 11.28 -3.87 -15.12
N VAL A 79 11.12 -5.16 -15.18
CA VAL A 79 9.88 -5.86 -15.57
C VAL A 79 9.69 -7.05 -14.65
N ILE A 80 8.48 -7.29 -14.18
CA ILE A 80 8.11 -8.49 -13.43
C ILE A 80 7.11 -9.32 -14.24
N ARG A 81 7.30 -10.64 -14.25
CA ARG A 81 6.45 -11.60 -14.99
C ARG A 81 5.84 -12.64 -14.06
N LYS A 82 4.71 -13.18 -14.48
CA LYS A 82 4.17 -14.38 -13.86
C LYS A 82 5.21 -15.51 -13.95
N GLY A 83 5.48 -16.17 -12.81
CA GLY A 83 6.45 -17.25 -12.67
C GLY A 83 7.87 -16.81 -12.34
N ASP A 84 8.14 -15.51 -12.25
CA ASP A 84 9.44 -15.01 -11.83
C ASP A 84 9.73 -15.38 -10.38
N LYS A 85 11.01 -15.69 -10.10
CA LYS A 85 11.50 -15.87 -8.74
C LYS A 85 11.94 -14.52 -8.19
N VAL A 86 11.22 -14.05 -7.18
CA VAL A 86 11.43 -12.73 -6.59
C VAL A 86 11.90 -12.82 -5.14
N LYS A 87 12.56 -11.78 -4.70
CA LYS A 87 13.01 -11.59 -3.34
C LYS A 87 12.49 -10.25 -2.81
N PHE A 88 12.00 -10.25 -1.59
CA PHE A 88 11.67 -9.04 -0.86
C PHE A 88 12.93 -8.56 -0.15
N PHE A 89 13.38 -7.36 -0.48
CA PHE A 89 14.71 -6.88 -0.16
C PHE A 89 14.96 -6.79 1.35
N ASN A 90 14.06 -6.18 2.10
CA ASN A 90 14.21 -5.97 3.55
C ASN A 90 13.97 -7.24 4.38
N THR A 91 12.98 -8.05 4.00
CA THR A 91 12.69 -9.29 4.72
C THR A 91 13.63 -10.42 4.31
N GLY A 92 14.28 -10.31 3.15
CA GLY A 92 15.15 -11.33 2.58
C GLY A 92 14.44 -12.59 2.12
N LYS A 93 13.10 -12.62 2.17
CA LYS A 93 12.29 -13.78 1.79
C LYS A 93 12.16 -13.89 0.27
N GLU A 94 12.11 -15.14 -0.19
CA GLU A 94 12.05 -15.50 -1.61
C GLU A 94 10.71 -16.16 -1.92
N TYR A 95 10.12 -15.80 -3.08
CA TYR A 95 8.82 -16.29 -3.51
C TYR A 95 8.77 -16.48 -5.02
N ASP A 96 7.84 -17.31 -5.47
CA ASP A 96 7.43 -17.36 -6.87
C ASP A 96 6.28 -16.37 -7.11
N ALA A 97 6.33 -15.60 -8.18
CA ALA A 97 5.25 -14.72 -8.60
C ALA A 97 4.16 -15.57 -9.29
N ASP A 98 3.31 -16.24 -8.51
CA ASP A 98 2.28 -17.14 -9.03
C ASP A 98 1.31 -16.41 -9.97
N GLU A 99 0.99 -15.17 -9.64
CA GLU A 99 0.19 -14.28 -10.46
C GLU A 99 0.64 -12.83 -10.29
N VAL A 100 0.70 -12.09 -11.39
CA VAL A 100 0.83 -10.65 -11.41
C VAL A 100 -0.29 -10.04 -12.23
N GLY A 101 -0.72 -8.83 -11.91
CA GLY A 101 -1.81 -8.19 -12.64
C GLY A 101 -2.06 -6.75 -12.21
N VAL A 102 -3.05 -6.13 -12.81
CA VAL A 102 -3.48 -4.75 -12.52
C VAL A 102 -4.83 -4.73 -11.84
N LEU A 103 -5.09 -3.69 -11.08
CA LEU A 103 -6.39 -3.40 -10.49
C LEU A 103 -7.19 -2.51 -11.46
N LYS A 104 -8.39 -2.96 -11.78
CA LYS A 104 -9.44 -2.17 -12.40
C LYS A 104 -10.64 -2.17 -11.45
N MET A 105 -11.87 -2.39 -11.95
CA MET A 105 -12.99 -2.73 -11.07
C MET A 105 -12.75 -4.06 -10.35
N ASP A 106 -12.07 -4.98 -11.04
CA ASP A 106 -11.60 -6.27 -10.53
C ASP A 106 -10.10 -6.44 -10.74
N MET A 107 -9.54 -7.47 -10.12
CA MET A 107 -8.17 -7.92 -10.36
C MET A 107 -8.06 -8.53 -11.76
N VAL A 108 -7.22 -7.95 -12.60
CA VAL A 108 -7.02 -8.41 -14.00
C VAL A 108 -5.60 -8.98 -14.15
N PRO A 109 -5.44 -10.32 -14.23
CA PRO A 109 -4.13 -10.93 -14.44
C PRO A 109 -3.45 -10.44 -15.73
N ARG A 110 -2.12 -10.29 -15.66
CA ARG A 110 -1.26 -9.91 -16.77
C ARG A 110 -0.12 -10.91 -16.91
N LYS A 111 0.47 -10.95 -18.09
CA LYS A 111 1.69 -11.73 -18.31
C LYS A 111 2.90 -11.08 -17.67
N GLU A 112 2.96 -9.77 -17.73
CA GLU A 112 4.03 -8.93 -17.18
C GLU A 112 3.51 -7.55 -16.76
N LEU A 113 4.27 -6.91 -15.87
CA LEU A 113 4.15 -5.49 -15.51
C LEU A 113 5.52 -4.84 -15.69
N ARG A 114 5.53 -3.62 -16.22
CA ARG A 114 6.73 -2.89 -16.63
C ARG A 114 6.93 -1.63 -15.79
N THR A 115 8.07 -1.04 -15.92
CA THR A 115 8.39 0.27 -15.35
C THR A 115 7.23 1.26 -15.51
N GLY A 116 6.79 1.83 -14.39
CA GLY A 116 5.64 2.75 -14.30
C GLY A 116 4.31 2.07 -13.99
N ASP A 117 4.17 0.77 -14.21
CA ASP A 117 2.94 0.06 -13.90
C ASP A 117 2.71 -0.04 -12.39
N VAL A 118 1.44 0.05 -12.01
CA VAL A 118 0.93 -0.24 -10.68
C VAL A 118 0.08 -1.50 -10.76
N GLY A 119 0.34 -2.45 -9.87
CA GLY A 119 -0.35 -3.72 -9.90
C GLY A 119 -0.26 -4.50 -8.61
N TYR A 120 -0.51 -5.79 -8.71
CA TYR A 120 -0.47 -6.72 -7.59
C TYR A 120 0.34 -7.97 -7.90
N ILE A 121 0.83 -8.61 -6.83
CA ILE A 121 1.44 -9.95 -6.88
C ILE A 121 0.75 -10.87 -5.88
N ILE A 122 0.55 -12.13 -6.30
CA ILE A 122 0.13 -13.24 -5.46
C ILE A 122 1.29 -14.24 -5.47
N SER A 123 1.74 -14.61 -4.27
CA SER A 123 2.92 -15.47 -4.07
C SER A 123 2.69 -16.52 -2.98
N GLY A 124 1.43 -16.81 -2.65
CA GLY A 124 1.08 -17.78 -1.62
C GLY A 124 1.55 -17.44 -0.19
N ILE A 125 1.90 -16.19 0.08
CA ILE A 125 2.37 -15.72 1.38
C ILE A 125 1.22 -15.80 2.38
N LYS A 126 1.45 -16.41 3.56
CA LYS A 126 0.42 -16.63 4.56
C LYS A 126 0.57 -15.76 5.81
N THR A 127 1.74 -15.20 6.02
CA THR A 127 2.10 -14.50 7.26
C THR A 127 2.37 -13.01 6.98
N SER A 128 1.67 -12.14 7.70
CA SER A 128 1.80 -10.67 7.58
C SER A 128 3.22 -10.15 7.77
N LYS A 129 3.98 -10.80 8.64
CA LYS A 129 5.38 -10.44 8.93
C LYS A 129 6.32 -10.58 7.72
N GLU A 130 5.90 -11.29 6.69
CA GLU A 130 6.70 -11.56 5.48
C GLU A 130 6.50 -10.51 4.39
N VAL A 131 5.46 -9.67 4.50
CA VAL A 131 5.18 -8.55 3.58
C VAL A 131 5.13 -7.27 4.39
N LYS A 132 6.02 -6.34 4.10
CA LYS A 132 6.02 -5.02 4.71
C LYS A 132 5.74 -3.96 3.65
N VAL A 133 4.86 -3.03 3.97
CA VAL A 133 4.71 -1.80 3.19
C VAL A 133 6.04 -1.06 3.21
N GLY A 134 6.48 -0.57 2.06
CA GLY A 134 7.79 0.05 1.89
C GLY A 134 8.91 -0.92 1.50
N ASP A 135 8.66 -2.24 1.47
CA ASP A 135 9.66 -3.18 0.99
C ASP A 135 9.80 -3.13 -0.54
N THR A 136 10.94 -3.55 -1.03
CA THR A 136 11.27 -3.60 -2.45
C THR A 136 11.29 -5.03 -2.96
N ILE A 137 10.55 -5.29 -4.03
CA ILE A 137 10.59 -6.56 -4.76
C ILE A 137 11.69 -6.48 -5.81
N THR A 138 12.56 -7.51 -5.85
CA THR A 138 13.59 -7.67 -6.87
C THR A 138 13.68 -9.12 -7.36
N HIS A 139 14.35 -9.38 -8.49
CA HIS A 139 14.60 -10.76 -8.94
C HIS A 139 15.70 -11.41 -8.12
N ILE A 140 15.59 -12.73 -7.88
CA ILE A 140 16.66 -13.52 -7.25
C ILE A 140 17.86 -13.62 -8.17
N SER A 141 17.64 -13.85 -9.48
CA SER A 141 18.69 -14.03 -10.48
C SER A 141 19.46 -12.77 -10.84
N ARG A 142 18.82 -11.61 -10.70
CA ARG A 142 19.39 -10.28 -10.98
C ARG A 142 18.88 -9.26 -9.98
N PRO A 143 19.34 -9.32 -8.72
CA PRO A 143 18.88 -8.43 -7.68
C PRO A 143 19.31 -6.98 -7.95
N CYS A 144 18.53 -6.03 -7.46
CA CYS A 144 18.92 -4.63 -7.41
C CYS A 144 19.95 -4.40 -6.30
N ASP A 145 20.77 -3.37 -6.47
CA ASP A 145 21.85 -3.06 -5.52
C ASP A 145 21.34 -2.45 -4.20
N LYS A 146 20.21 -1.76 -4.25
CA LYS A 146 19.60 -1.08 -3.09
C LYS A 146 18.08 -1.14 -3.14
N ALA A 147 17.46 -1.08 -1.95
CA ALA A 147 16.02 -0.88 -1.82
C ALA A 147 15.61 0.51 -2.36
N ILE A 148 14.32 0.66 -2.65
CA ILE A 148 13.74 1.98 -2.97
C ILE A 148 13.63 2.75 -1.66
N ASP A 149 14.19 3.96 -1.65
CA ASP A 149 14.15 4.86 -0.50
C ASP A 149 12.81 5.61 -0.44
N GLY A 150 12.46 6.11 0.75
CA GLY A 150 11.37 7.07 0.93
C GLY A 150 10.11 6.54 1.57
N PHE A 151 10.08 5.26 1.98
CA PHE A 151 9.02 4.71 2.82
C PHE A 151 9.54 4.54 4.25
N GLU A 152 9.13 5.42 5.14
CA GLU A 152 9.42 5.29 6.57
C GLU A 152 8.30 4.52 7.28
N GLU A 153 8.68 3.70 8.27
CA GLU A 153 7.71 3.08 9.16
C GLU A 153 6.96 4.18 9.94
N VAL A 154 5.65 4.20 9.77
CA VAL A 154 4.80 5.16 10.49
C VAL A 154 4.78 4.78 11.97
N LYS A 155 5.07 5.75 12.85
CA LYS A 155 5.05 5.54 14.30
C LYS A 155 3.65 5.83 14.84
N PRO A 156 3.04 4.92 15.61
CA PRO A 156 1.74 5.18 16.22
C PRO A 156 1.81 6.34 17.21
N MET A 157 0.76 7.15 17.24
CA MET A 157 0.64 8.31 18.12
C MET A 157 -0.42 8.12 19.22
N VAL A 158 -1.40 7.25 18.99
CA VAL A 158 -2.47 6.94 19.94
C VAL A 158 -2.37 5.47 20.33
N PHE A 159 -2.54 5.18 21.62
CA PHE A 159 -2.49 3.82 22.13
C PHE A 159 -3.76 3.46 22.88
N ALA A 160 -4.26 2.22 22.68
CA ALA A 160 -5.39 1.67 23.39
C ALA A 160 -5.14 0.20 23.78
N GLY A 161 -5.62 -0.21 24.94
CA GLY A 161 -5.69 -1.61 25.32
C GLY A 161 -6.96 -2.25 24.73
N VAL A 162 -6.80 -3.36 24.02
CA VAL A 162 -7.90 -4.16 23.45
C VAL A 162 -7.90 -5.52 24.12
N TYR A 163 -9.03 -5.87 24.74
CA TYR A 163 -9.16 -7.10 25.50
C TYR A 163 -10.38 -7.89 25.01
N PRO A 164 -10.28 -9.22 24.90
CA PRO A 164 -11.43 -10.04 24.56
C PRO A 164 -12.43 -10.03 25.73
N ILE A 165 -13.72 -10.18 25.45
CA ILE A 165 -14.74 -10.31 26.47
C ILE A 165 -14.59 -11.65 27.21
N GLU A 166 -14.40 -12.72 26.43
CA GLU A 166 -14.15 -14.06 26.96
C GLU A 166 -12.67 -14.40 26.81
N ALA A 167 -12.05 -14.91 27.87
CA ALA A 167 -10.62 -15.23 27.87
C ALA A 167 -10.21 -16.24 26.79
N GLU A 168 -11.14 -17.11 26.38
CA GLU A 168 -10.94 -18.12 25.34
C GLU A 168 -10.75 -17.49 23.94
N ASP A 169 -11.23 -16.26 23.75
CA ASP A 169 -11.11 -15.52 22.48
C ASP A 169 -9.77 -14.79 22.29
N TYR A 170 -8.83 -14.93 23.21
CA TYR A 170 -7.52 -14.27 23.10
C TYR A 170 -6.78 -14.58 21.79
N GLU A 171 -6.72 -15.86 21.39
CA GLU A 171 -6.06 -16.26 20.16
C GLU A 171 -6.84 -15.81 18.90
N ASN A 172 -8.18 -15.76 18.96
CA ASN A 172 -9.03 -15.22 17.91
C ASN A 172 -8.80 -13.71 17.72
N LEU A 173 -8.69 -12.97 18.83
CA LEU A 173 -8.36 -11.55 18.83
C LEU A 173 -6.99 -11.30 18.21
N ARG A 174 -5.99 -12.09 18.61
CA ARG A 174 -4.64 -12.01 18.05
C ARG A 174 -4.64 -12.21 16.55
N ALA A 175 -5.26 -13.28 16.07
CA ALA A 175 -5.36 -13.58 14.63
C ALA A 175 -6.09 -12.47 13.86
N SER A 176 -7.08 -11.83 14.48
CA SER A 176 -7.82 -10.70 13.90
C SER A 176 -6.97 -9.43 13.81
N LEU A 177 -6.18 -9.14 14.85
CA LEU A 177 -5.23 -8.01 14.83
C LEU A 177 -4.12 -8.22 13.81
N GLU A 178 -3.59 -9.44 13.66
CA GLU A 178 -2.61 -9.78 12.62
C GLU A 178 -3.16 -9.55 11.20
N LYS A 179 -4.45 -9.88 10.97
CA LYS A 179 -5.11 -9.60 9.69
C LYS A 179 -5.38 -8.11 9.48
N LEU A 180 -5.79 -7.41 10.54
CA LEU A 180 -6.05 -5.97 10.48
C LEU A 180 -4.77 -5.19 10.16
N GLN A 181 -3.63 -5.60 10.74
CA GLN A 181 -2.31 -4.99 10.47
C GLN A 181 -1.89 -5.07 9.00
N LEU A 182 -2.42 -6.02 8.23
CA LEU A 182 -2.20 -6.10 6.78
C LEU A 182 -2.93 -4.99 6.01
N ASN A 183 -4.10 -4.60 6.52
CA ASN A 183 -4.92 -3.56 5.89
C ASN A 183 -4.61 -2.16 6.44
N ASP A 184 -3.93 -2.10 7.60
CA ASP A 184 -3.51 -0.86 8.24
C ASP A 184 -2.04 -0.99 8.67
N ALA A 185 -1.14 -0.50 7.81
CA ALA A 185 0.31 -0.54 8.05
C ALA A 185 0.74 0.28 9.29
N SER A 186 -0.11 1.18 9.78
CA SER A 186 0.14 1.98 10.98
C SER A 186 -0.17 1.25 12.27
N LEU A 187 -1.02 0.21 12.22
CA LEU A 187 -1.40 -0.57 13.39
C LEU A 187 -0.20 -1.36 13.92
N THR A 188 0.16 -1.09 15.15
CA THR A 188 1.09 -1.93 15.91
C THR A 188 0.37 -2.55 17.09
N PHE A 189 0.71 -3.78 17.49
CA PHE A 189 0.17 -4.37 18.68
C PHE A 189 1.19 -5.28 19.38
N GLN A 190 1.10 -5.34 20.70
CA GLN A 190 1.91 -6.21 21.55
C GLN A 190 1.06 -6.78 22.67
N PRO A 191 1.37 -8.00 23.16
CA PRO A 191 0.67 -8.56 24.30
C PRO A 191 0.72 -7.65 25.52
N GLU A 192 -0.40 -7.51 26.21
CA GLU A 192 -0.56 -6.75 27.44
C GLU A 192 -1.44 -7.54 28.42
N SER A 193 -1.25 -7.32 29.70
CA SER A 193 -2.09 -7.92 30.73
C SER A 193 -2.62 -6.86 31.69
N SER A 194 -3.89 -7.00 32.07
CA SER A 194 -4.55 -6.16 33.08
C SER A 194 -5.04 -7.02 34.22
N LEU A 195 -4.87 -6.55 35.42
CA LEU A 195 -5.39 -7.26 36.62
C LEU A 195 -6.94 -7.36 36.58
N ALA A 196 -7.62 -6.41 35.98
CA ALA A 196 -9.07 -6.36 35.88
C ALA A 196 -9.65 -7.04 34.65
N LEU A 197 -8.92 -6.98 33.49
CA LEU A 197 -9.42 -7.42 32.21
C LEU A 197 -8.73 -8.66 31.64
N GLY A 198 -7.71 -9.20 32.37
CA GLY A 198 -6.95 -10.35 31.90
C GLY A 198 -5.94 -10.05 30.80
N PHE A 199 -5.75 -10.99 29.87
CA PHE A 199 -4.82 -10.88 28.76
C PHE A 199 -5.46 -10.18 27.57
N GLY A 200 -4.72 -9.28 26.94
CA GLY A 200 -5.13 -8.52 25.78
C GLY A 200 -3.93 -8.01 24.99
N PHE A 201 -4.15 -6.94 24.25
CA PHE A 201 -3.12 -6.33 23.42
C PHE A 201 -3.12 -4.81 23.58
N ARG A 202 -1.94 -4.24 23.74
CA ARG A 202 -1.73 -2.81 23.58
C ARG A 202 -1.56 -2.51 22.11
N CYS A 203 -2.55 -1.83 21.53
CA CYS A 203 -2.58 -1.41 20.14
C CYS A 203 -2.15 0.03 19.99
N GLY A 204 -1.36 0.32 18.97
CA GLY A 204 -0.95 1.67 18.59
C GLY A 204 -1.53 2.03 17.22
N PHE A 205 -2.03 3.26 17.10
CA PHE A 205 -2.71 3.81 15.92
C PHE A 205 -2.12 5.17 15.56
N LEU A 206 -2.35 5.65 14.34
CA LEU A 206 -1.97 7.00 13.91
C LEU A 206 -2.86 8.08 14.53
N GLY A 207 -4.14 7.83 14.67
CA GLY A 207 -5.13 8.73 15.23
C GLY A 207 -6.54 8.15 15.20
#